data_59401a3d1bafaa633332fc94ca62dacf
#
_entry.id   59401a3d1bafaa633332fc94ca62dacf
#
_cell.length_a   1.000
_cell.length_b   1.000
_cell.length_c   1.000
_cell.angle_alpha   90.00
_cell.angle_beta   90.00
_cell.angle_gamma   90.00
#
_symmetry.space_group_name_H-M   'P 1'
#
loop_
_entity.id
_entity.type
_entity.pdbx_description
1 polymer ?
#
loop_
_entity_poly.entity_id
_entity_poly.type
_entity_poly.pdbx_seq_one_letter_code
_entity_poly.pdbx_strand_id
1 'polypeptide(L)'
;MGGEDWSMWMDALKGAGVLAEGATTIAYSYIGPEVTEAVYRKGTIGRAKDHLEATASEITDKLEDIKGKAYVSVNKALVTQASSAIPVIPLYISLLYKIMKAEGIHEGCIEQIQRLYADRLYTGNPVPTDDKGRFVS
;
A
#
# COMPACT_ATOMS: atom_id res chain seq x y z
N MET A 1 11.68 -1.88 8.16
CA MET A 1 10.71 -2.53 7.25
C MET A 1 9.26 -2.46 7.75
N GLY A 2 8.89 -1.70 8.66
CA GLY A 2 7.52 -1.44 9.11
C GLY A 2 7.14 -0.01 8.75
N GLY A 3 6.46 0.66 9.66
CA GLY A 3 6.01 2.03 9.51
C GLY A 3 6.95 3.08 10.13
N GLU A 4 8.09 2.66 10.72
CA GLU A 4 8.95 3.56 11.49
C GLU A 4 9.44 4.76 10.66
N ASP A 5 10.02 4.49 9.49
CA ASP A 5 10.54 5.54 8.63
C ASP A 5 9.43 6.48 8.15
N TRP A 6 8.26 5.92 7.86
CA TRP A 6 7.09 6.70 7.46
C TRP A 6 6.61 7.63 8.59
N SER A 7 6.50 7.11 9.81
CA SER A 7 6.16 7.91 10.99
C SER A 7 7.17 9.03 11.21
N MET A 8 8.48 8.74 11.12
CA MET A 8 9.55 9.73 11.26
C MET A 8 9.47 10.84 10.20
N TRP A 9 9.20 10.48 8.93
CA TRP A 9 8.99 11.48 7.88
C TRP A 9 7.79 12.38 8.16
N MET A 10 6.67 11.80 8.59
CA MET A 10 5.48 12.58 8.87
C MET A 10 5.67 13.49 10.09
N ASP A 11 6.35 13.01 11.14
CA ASP A 11 6.70 13.82 12.31
C ASP A 11 7.59 15.01 11.93
N ALA A 12 8.61 14.77 11.07
CA ALA A 12 9.50 15.82 10.61
C ALA A 12 8.76 16.88 9.76
N LEU A 13 7.94 16.44 8.80
CA LEU A 13 7.19 17.34 7.92
C LEU A 13 6.14 18.15 8.70
N LYS A 14 5.44 17.51 9.64
CA LYS A 14 4.49 18.19 10.52
C LYS A 14 5.19 19.20 11.42
N GLY A 15 6.30 18.81 12.05
CA GLY A 15 7.09 19.69 12.89
C GLY A 15 7.66 20.90 12.15
N ALA A 16 7.98 20.75 10.87
CA ALA A 16 8.39 21.85 10.00
C ALA A 16 7.26 22.75 9.51
N GLY A 17 6.00 22.38 9.75
CA GLY A 17 4.84 23.17 9.34
C GLY A 17 4.63 23.25 7.82
N VAL A 18 5.10 22.26 7.06
CA VAL A 18 5.05 22.26 5.58
C VAL A 18 3.89 21.44 5.01
N LEU A 19 3.11 20.78 5.85
CA LEU A 19 1.95 20.01 5.41
C LEU A 19 0.74 20.93 5.20
N ALA A 20 0.08 20.77 4.07
CA ALA A 20 -1.17 21.47 3.78
C ALA A 20 -2.34 20.89 4.59
N GLU A 21 -3.40 21.70 4.80
CA GLU A 21 -4.67 21.18 5.34
C GLU A 21 -5.22 20.09 4.40
N GLY A 22 -5.67 18.97 4.96
CA GLY A 22 -6.16 17.83 4.20
C GLY A 22 -5.05 16.99 3.54
N ALA A 23 -3.79 17.18 3.94
CA ALA A 23 -2.66 16.41 3.38
C ALA A 23 -2.92 14.90 3.46
N THR A 24 -2.71 14.21 2.35
CA THR A 24 -2.85 12.75 2.27
C THR A 24 -1.49 12.10 2.04
N THR A 25 -1.17 11.11 2.86
CA THR A 25 0.06 10.32 2.71
C THR A 25 -0.28 8.84 2.52
N ILE A 26 0.48 8.14 1.68
CA ILE A 26 0.18 6.77 1.28
C ILE A 26 1.43 5.91 1.33
N ALA A 27 1.33 4.76 2.00
CA ALA A 27 2.33 3.70 1.91
C ALA A 27 1.85 2.61 0.95
N TYR A 28 2.68 2.23 -0.01
CA TYR A 28 2.39 1.12 -0.91
C TYR A 28 2.72 -0.21 -0.25
N SER A 29 1.83 -1.16 -0.39
CA SER A 29 1.94 -2.49 0.21
C SER A 29 1.50 -3.58 -0.76
N TYR A 30 1.81 -4.81 -0.40
CA TYR A 30 1.33 -6.03 -1.06
C TYR A 30 1.05 -7.08 0.01
N ILE A 31 -0.08 -7.76 -0.07
CA ILE A 31 -0.48 -8.79 0.90
C ILE A 31 -0.50 -10.21 0.31
N GLY A 32 -0.64 -10.32 -1.00
CA GLY A 32 -0.77 -11.60 -1.69
C GLY A 32 -2.13 -12.29 -1.49
N PRO A 33 -2.43 -13.29 -2.31
CA PRO A 33 -3.61 -14.12 -2.15
C PRO A 33 -3.41 -15.20 -1.08
N GLU A 34 -4.50 -15.85 -0.69
CA GLU A 34 -4.51 -16.92 0.32
C GLU A 34 -3.49 -18.03 0.04
N VAL A 35 -3.32 -18.42 -1.23
CA VAL A 35 -2.35 -19.46 -1.63
C VAL A 35 -0.90 -19.13 -1.26
N THR A 36 -0.56 -17.86 -1.09
CA THR A 36 0.79 -17.40 -0.70
C THR A 36 0.87 -16.99 0.78
N GLU A 37 -0.23 -17.05 1.53
CA GLU A 37 -0.32 -16.54 2.89
C GLU A 37 0.70 -17.17 3.83
N ALA A 38 0.87 -18.49 3.77
CA ALA A 38 1.78 -19.22 4.66
C ALA A 38 3.24 -18.76 4.53
N VAL A 39 3.67 -18.39 3.32
CA VAL A 39 5.05 -17.97 3.02
C VAL A 39 5.25 -16.48 3.16
N TYR A 40 4.20 -15.70 2.90
CA TYR A 40 4.29 -14.24 2.82
C TYR A 40 3.67 -13.56 4.03
N ARG A 41 2.36 -13.72 4.27
CA ARG A 41 1.63 -12.96 5.30
C ARG A 41 1.93 -13.46 6.73
N LYS A 42 2.14 -14.77 6.92
CA LYS A 42 2.45 -15.37 8.23
C LYS A 42 3.94 -15.33 8.60
N GLY A 43 4.79 -14.78 7.74
CA GLY A 43 6.22 -14.63 7.97
C GLY A 43 6.61 -13.29 8.58
N THR A 44 7.91 -13.02 8.61
CA THR A 44 8.49 -11.75 9.12
C THR A 44 7.98 -10.55 8.33
N ILE A 45 7.82 -10.69 7.01
CA ILE A 45 7.26 -9.64 6.14
C ILE A 45 5.83 -9.29 6.57
N GLY A 46 5.01 -10.28 6.94
CA GLY A 46 3.66 -10.07 7.41
C GLY A 46 3.58 -9.20 8.66
N ARG A 47 4.46 -9.44 9.63
CA ARG A 47 4.56 -8.60 10.84
C ARG A 47 4.93 -7.15 10.51
N ALA A 48 5.83 -6.94 9.55
CA ALA A 48 6.16 -5.60 9.08
C ALA A 48 4.95 -4.91 8.40
N LYS A 49 4.10 -5.68 7.71
CA LYS A 49 2.85 -5.17 7.13
C LYS A 49 1.82 -4.81 8.21
N ASP A 50 1.69 -5.63 9.25
CA ASP A 50 0.81 -5.33 10.39
C ASP A 50 1.24 -4.02 11.07
N HIS A 51 2.55 -3.84 11.28
CA HIS A 51 3.08 -2.61 11.82
C HIS A 51 2.84 -1.40 10.90
N LEU A 52 3.01 -1.57 9.59
CA LEU A 52 2.71 -0.51 8.61
C LEU A 52 1.23 -0.09 8.66
N GLU A 53 0.32 -1.07 8.76
CA GLU A 53 -1.13 -0.83 8.86
C GLU A 53 -1.48 -0.07 10.16
N ALA A 54 -0.90 -0.47 11.30
CA ALA A 54 -1.06 0.25 12.56
C ALA A 54 -0.51 1.69 12.50
N THR A 55 0.66 1.86 11.88
CA THR A 55 1.28 3.18 11.70
C THR A 55 0.41 4.13 10.88
N ALA A 56 -0.35 3.64 9.88
CA ALA A 56 -1.28 4.48 9.13
C ALA A 56 -2.36 5.11 10.03
N SER A 57 -2.89 4.33 10.97
CA SER A 57 -3.85 4.85 11.97
C SER A 57 -3.20 5.91 12.85
N GLU A 58 -2.03 5.62 13.41
CA GLU A 58 -1.29 6.55 14.26
C GLU A 58 -0.95 7.87 13.55
N ILE A 59 -0.54 7.81 12.28
CA ILE A 59 -0.27 9.00 11.47
C ILE A 59 -1.58 9.78 11.22
N THR A 60 -2.69 9.10 10.95
CA THR A 60 -3.98 9.76 10.77
C THR A 60 -4.37 10.54 12.02
N ASP A 61 -4.22 9.93 13.20
CA ASP A 61 -4.50 10.60 14.49
C ASP A 61 -3.56 11.80 14.70
N LYS A 62 -2.29 11.65 14.38
CA LYS A 62 -1.31 12.76 14.44
C LYS A 62 -1.65 13.93 13.52
N LEU A 63 -2.32 13.69 12.40
CA LEU A 63 -2.66 14.69 11.40
C LEU A 63 -4.09 15.25 11.56
N GLU A 64 -4.80 14.89 12.62
CA GLU A 64 -6.20 15.30 12.84
C GLU A 64 -6.39 16.80 12.82
N ASP A 65 -5.48 17.55 13.44
CA ASP A 65 -5.49 19.02 13.54
C ASP A 65 -5.45 19.74 12.17
N ILE A 66 -4.85 19.11 11.16
CA ILE A 66 -4.84 19.60 9.78
C ILE A 66 -5.80 18.81 8.87
N LYS A 67 -6.68 17.97 9.42
CA LYS A 67 -7.60 17.09 8.68
C LYS A 67 -6.87 16.15 7.70
N GLY A 68 -5.60 15.86 7.97
CA GLY A 68 -4.78 14.96 7.16
C GLY A 68 -5.16 13.50 7.34
N LYS A 69 -4.78 12.66 6.38
CA LYS A 69 -5.06 11.22 6.39
C LYS A 69 -3.86 10.43 5.90
N ALA A 70 -3.71 9.24 6.47
CA ALA A 70 -2.71 8.26 6.06
C ALA A 70 -3.39 6.94 5.65
N TYR A 71 -2.97 6.37 4.54
CA TYR A 71 -3.54 5.13 4.02
C TYR A 71 -2.46 4.13 3.63
N VAL A 72 -2.77 2.85 3.74
CA VAL A 72 -1.99 1.78 3.11
C VAL A 72 -2.69 1.38 1.81
N SER A 73 -2.02 1.51 0.68
CA SER A 73 -2.52 1.05 -0.61
C SER A 73 -1.99 -0.33 -0.93
N VAL A 74 -2.89 -1.31 -1.03
CA VAL A 74 -2.54 -2.66 -1.44
C VAL A 74 -2.50 -2.69 -2.96
N ASN A 75 -1.31 -2.74 -3.51
CA ASN A 75 -1.07 -2.69 -4.95
C ASN A 75 -0.70 -4.07 -5.51
N LYS A 76 -0.72 -4.18 -6.84
CA LYS A 76 -0.24 -5.38 -7.52
C LYS A 76 1.23 -5.64 -7.20
N ALA A 77 1.62 -6.90 -7.16
CA ALA A 77 3.02 -7.26 -7.01
C ALA A 77 3.83 -7.02 -8.30
N LEU A 78 5.13 -6.80 -8.10
CA LEU A 78 6.12 -6.79 -9.18
C LEU A 78 7.21 -7.81 -8.87
N VAL A 79 7.68 -8.50 -9.90
CA VAL A 79 8.91 -9.27 -9.81
C VAL A 79 10.07 -8.32 -10.11
N THR A 80 10.80 -7.96 -9.07
CA THR A 80 12.00 -7.13 -9.16
C THR A 80 13.22 -7.93 -8.72
N GLN A 81 14.41 -7.40 -8.91
CA GLN A 81 15.63 -8.01 -8.39
C GLN A 81 15.54 -8.28 -6.88
N ALA A 82 15.01 -7.34 -6.11
CA ALA A 82 14.84 -7.48 -4.67
C ALA A 82 13.81 -8.56 -4.27
N SER A 83 12.72 -8.69 -5.02
CA SER A 83 11.66 -9.66 -4.74
C SER A 83 11.90 -11.04 -5.33
N SER A 84 12.86 -11.20 -6.24
CA SER A 84 13.16 -12.47 -6.91
C SER A 84 13.63 -13.57 -5.97
N ALA A 85 14.20 -13.21 -4.82
CA ALA A 85 14.64 -14.14 -3.78
C ALA A 85 13.52 -14.65 -2.85
N ILE A 86 12.32 -14.09 -2.92
CA ILE A 86 11.19 -14.53 -2.08
C ILE A 86 10.66 -15.85 -2.63
N PRO A 87 10.65 -16.94 -1.83
CA PRO A 87 10.20 -18.24 -2.30
C PRO A 87 8.76 -18.18 -2.85
N VAL A 88 8.50 -18.91 -3.91
CA VAL A 88 7.17 -19.10 -4.55
C VAL A 88 6.60 -17.83 -5.22
N ILE A 89 6.76 -16.65 -4.63
CA ILE A 89 6.12 -15.40 -5.08
C ILE A 89 6.47 -15.05 -6.53
N PRO A 90 7.73 -15.05 -6.99
CA PRO A 90 8.05 -14.71 -8.38
C PRO A 90 7.42 -15.66 -9.39
N LEU A 91 7.40 -16.95 -9.08
CA LEU A 91 6.77 -17.96 -9.94
C LEU A 91 5.26 -17.71 -10.04
N TYR A 92 4.59 -17.54 -8.90
CA TYR A 92 3.17 -17.24 -8.84
C TYR A 92 2.83 -15.99 -9.68
N ILE A 93 3.54 -14.89 -9.46
CA ILE A 93 3.30 -13.61 -10.17
C ILE A 93 3.55 -13.77 -11.68
N SER A 94 4.60 -14.48 -12.07
CA SER A 94 4.93 -14.70 -13.50
C SER A 94 3.82 -15.48 -14.21
N LEU A 95 3.28 -16.52 -13.58
CA LEU A 95 2.18 -17.30 -14.13
C LEU A 95 0.89 -16.49 -14.19
N LEU A 96 0.56 -15.78 -13.10
CA LEU A 96 -0.62 -14.89 -13.04
C LEU A 96 -0.59 -13.87 -14.17
N TYR A 97 0.53 -13.16 -14.34
CA TYR A 97 0.64 -12.13 -15.37
C TYR A 97 0.63 -12.69 -16.78
N LYS A 98 1.14 -13.89 -17.00
CA LYS A 98 1.01 -14.57 -18.29
C LYS A 98 -0.46 -14.78 -18.66
N ILE A 99 -1.28 -15.23 -17.70
CA ILE A 99 -2.71 -15.44 -17.89
C ILE A 99 -3.42 -14.08 -18.09
N MET A 100 -3.20 -13.11 -17.20
CA MET A 100 -3.82 -11.79 -17.29
C MET A 100 -3.54 -11.08 -18.62
N LYS A 101 -2.33 -11.24 -19.17
CA LYS A 101 -1.98 -10.69 -20.49
C LYS A 101 -2.69 -11.42 -21.62
N ALA A 102 -2.84 -12.73 -21.53
CA ALA A 102 -3.60 -13.50 -22.52
C ALA A 102 -5.08 -13.14 -22.53
N GLU A 103 -5.66 -12.89 -21.35
CA GLU A 103 -7.06 -12.47 -21.19
C GLU A 103 -7.30 -10.96 -21.41
N GLY A 104 -6.25 -10.17 -21.64
CA GLY A 104 -6.38 -8.72 -21.88
C GLY A 104 -6.77 -7.90 -20.65
N ILE A 105 -6.60 -8.45 -19.44
CA ILE A 105 -6.96 -7.80 -18.17
C ILE A 105 -5.76 -7.34 -17.36
N HIS A 106 -4.57 -7.40 -17.95
CA HIS A 106 -3.35 -6.97 -17.27
C HIS A 106 -3.26 -5.44 -17.24
N GLU A 107 -3.14 -4.89 -16.04
CA GLU A 107 -2.88 -3.46 -15.77
C GLU A 107 -1.41 -3.29 -15.37
N GLY A 108 -0.74 -2.28 -15.90
CA GLY A 108 0.62 -1.90 -15.50
C GLY A 108 0.64 -1.12 -14.18
N CYS A 109 1.82 -0.82 -13.66
CA CYS A 109 1.95 -0.10 -12.40
C CYS A 109 1.53 1.36 -12.51
N ILE A 110 1.86 1.99 -13.62
CA ILE A 110 1.51 3.40 -13.86
C ILE A 110 -0.01 3.55 -13.98
N GLU A 111 -0.65 2.65 -14.71
CA GLU A 111 -2.11 2.64 -14.87
C GLU A 111 -2.80 2.41 -13.52
N GLN A 112 -2.30 1.48 -12.69
CA GLN A 112 -2.86 1.25 -11.37
C GLN A 112 -2.69 2.46 -10.44
N ILE A 113 -1.52 3.11 -10.44
CA ILE A 113 -1.28 4.30 -9.64
C ILE A 113 -2.15 5.47 -10.13
N GLN A 114 -2.25 5.66 -11.44
CA GLN A 114 -3.11 6.69 -12.01
C GLN A 114 -4.58 6.50 -11.60
N ARG A 115 -5.08 5.27 -11.70
CA ARG A 115 -6.43 4.92 -11.26
C ARG A 115 -6.63 5.12 -9.76
N LEU A 116 -5.63 4.80 -8.93
CA LEU A 116 -5.68 5.05 -7.49
C LEU A 116 -5.91 6.54 -7.18
N TYR A 117 -5.17 7.41 -7.84
CA TYR A 117 -5.30 8.84 -7.61
C TYR A 117 -6.58 9.42 -8.22
N ALA A 118 -6.89 9.10 -9.47
CA ALA A 118 -8.01 9.67 -10.20
C ALA A 118 -9.38 9.17 -9.67
N ASP A 119 -9.50 7.87 -9.43
CA ASP A 119 -10.79 7.23 -9.20
C ASP A 119 -11.06 6.92 -7.72
N ARG A 120 -10.06 7.09 -6.85
CA ARG A 120 -10.18 6.73 -5.42
C ARG A 120 -9.87 7.89 -4.47
N LEU A 121 -8.75 8.58 -4.65
CA LEU A 121 -8.28 9.58 -3.69
C LEU A 121 -8.88 10.97 -3.91
N TYR A 122 -9.06 11.40 -5.15
CA TYR A 122 -9.47 12.76 -5.48
C TYR A 122 -10.86 12.85 -6.09
N THR A 123 -11.75 11.96 -5.72
CA THR A 123 -13.15 11.95 -6.22
C THR A 123 -14.07 12.90 -5.49
N GLY A 124 -13.65 13.50 -4.37
CA GLY A 124 -14.53 14.27 -3.46
C GLY A 124 -15.43 13.39 -2.58
N ASN A 125 -15.39 12.07 -2.75
CA ASN A 125 -16.12 11.10 -1.93
C ASN A 125 -15.21 10.50 -0.84
N PRO A 126 -15.77 9.88 0.21
CA PRO A 126 -14.99 9.12 1.17
C PRO A 126 -14.15 8.05 0.47
N VAL A 127 -12.89 7.97 0.90
CA VAL A 127 -11.92 7.02 0.35
C VAL A 127 -12.37 5.58 0.67
N PRO A 128 -12.56 4.71 -0.32
CA PRO A 128 -12.98 3.33 -0.07
C PRO A 128 -11.85 2.51 0.54
N THR A 129 -12.11 1.93 1.70
CA THR A 129 -11.16 1.07 2.41
C THR A 129 -11.80 -0.26 2.76
N ASP A 130 -10.98 -1.29 2.97
CA ASP A 130 -11.41 -2.55 3.53
C ASP A 130 -11.66 -2.44 5.05
N ASP A 131 -12.00 -3.56 5.69
CA ASP A 131 -12.23 -3.68 7.14
C ASP A 131 -11.00 -3.33 8.01
N LYS A 132 -9.82 -3.27 7.42
CA LYS A 132 -8.55 -2.87 8.06
C LYS A 132 -8.11 -1.45 7.71
N GLY A 133 -8.95 -0.67 7.04
CA GLY A 133 -8.62 0.69 6.63
C GLY A 133 -7.61 0.77 5.46
N ARG A 134 -7.40 -0.33 4.72
CA ARG A 134 -6.47 -0.37 3.59
C ARG A 134 -7.21 -0.11 2.28
N PHE A 135 -6.52 0.55 1.40
CA PHE A 135 -6.94 0.68 0.01
C PHE A 135 -6.78 -0.65 -0.72
N VAL A 136 -7.84 -1.13 -1.31
CA VAL A 136 -7.79 -2.27 -2.24
C VAL A 136 -8.08 -1.74 -3.64
N SER A 137 -7.07 -1.79 -4.48
CA SER A 137 -7.12 -1.32 -5.86
C SER A 137 -7.65 -2.40 -6.82
#